data_8ee2b7bea4ab4cbcff0d9a6f79653113
#
_entry.id   8ee2b7bea4ab4cbcff0d9a6f79653113
#
_cell.length_a   1.000
_cell.length_b   1.000
_cell.length_c   1.000
_cell.angle_alpha   90.00
_cell.angle_beta   90.00
_cell.angle_gamma   90.00
#
_symmetry.space_group_name_H-M   'P 1'
#
loop_
_entity.id
_entity.type
_entity.pdbx_description
1 polymer ?
#
loop_
_entity_poly.entity_id
_entity_poly.type
_entity_poly.pdbx_seq_one_letter_code
_entity_poly.pdbx_strand_id
1 'polypeptide(L)' 'MCRSIKILRHADIVATDSEIREAARQFVRKVSGFSKPSSRHEAAFEEAIDEITLASQRLLGSIAGNLAGAGHHS' A
#
# COMPACT_ATOMS: atom_id res chain seq x y z
N MET A 1 -16.78 -8.16 -0.45
CA MET A 1 -15.67 -7.92 -1.33
C MET A 1 -15.54 -6.48 -1.72
N CYS A 2 -14.38 -5.97 -1.56
CA CYS A 2 -14.17 -4.56 -1.83
C CYS A 2 -13.79 -4.32 -3.27
N ARG A 3 -14.72 -3.83 -4.05
CA ARG A 3 -14.46 -3.60 -5.44
C ARG A 3 -13.61 -2.39 -5.72
N SER A 4 -13.47 -1.53 -4.74
CA SER A 4 -12.67 -0.35 -4.92
C SER A 4 -11.18 -0.62 -4.79
N ILE A 5 -10.82 -1.82 -4.39
CA ILE A 5 -9.40 -2.16 -4.28
C ILE A 5 -8.89 -2.59 -5.63
N LYS A 6 -7.91 -1.87 -6.09
CA LYS A 6 -7.29 -2.14 -7.36
C LYS A 6 -6.11 -3.06 -7.15
N ILE A 7 -5.99 -4.06 -7.98
CA ILE A 7 -4.86 -4.98 -7.90
C ILE A 7 -3.66 -4.32 -8.56
N LEU A 8 -2.60 -4.13 -7.79
CA LEU A 8 -1.41 -3.48 -8.30
C LEU A 8 -0.33 -4.47 -8.68
N ARG A 9 -0.33 -5.62 -8.02
CA ARG A 9 0.71 -6.60 -8.27
C ARG A 9 0.23 -7.58 -9.33
N HIS A 10 1.06 -7.74 -10.35
CA HIS A 10 0.81 -8.72 -11.40
C HIS A 10 1.99 -9.66 -11.46
N ALA A 11 1.87 -10.73 -12.20
CA ALA A 11 2.86 -11.80 -12.21
C ALA A 11 4.26 -11.28 -12.52
N ASP A 12 4.37 -10.40 -13.48
CA ASP A 12 5.66 -9.92 -13.93
C ASP A 12 5.78 -8.41 -13.91
N ILE A 13 4.89 -7.75 -13.20
CA ILE A 13 4.91 -6.30 -13.12
C ILE A 13 4.89 -5.90 -11.66
N VAL A 14 5.80 -5.04 -11.30
CA VAL A 14 5.90 -4.56 -9.93
C VAL A 14 5.28 -3.18 -9.84
N ALA A 15 4.44 -2.97 -8.85
CA ALA A 15 3.84 -1.66 -8.64
C ALA A 15 4.93 -0.65 -8.30
N THR A 16 4.79 0.56 -8.82
CA THR A 16 5.72 1.64 -8.50
C THR A 16 5.43 2.16 -7.10
N ASP A 17 6.43 2.85 -6.53
CA ASP A 17 6.25 3.46 -5.22
C ASP A 17 5.07 4.44 -5.24
N SER A 18 4.92 5.16 -6.32
CA SER A 18 3.84 6.11 -6.47
C SER A 18 2.48 5.41 -6.44
N GLU A 19 2.38 4.28 -7.11
CA GLU A 19 1.14 3.51 -7.12
C GLU A 19 0.83 2.94 -5.75
N ILE A 20 1.85 2.47 -5.06
CA ILE A 20 1.68 1.92 -3.72
C ILE A 20 1.20 3.00 -2.77
N ARG A 21 1.82 4.18 -2.85
CA ARG A 21 1.43 5.27 -1.98
C ARG A 21 0.01 5.74 -2.27
N GLU A 22 -0.37 5.77 -3.53
CA GLU A 22 -1.73 6.16 -3.87
C GLU A 22 -2.75 5.15 -3.35
N ALA A 23 -2.44 3.88 -3.42
CA ALA A 23 -3.30 2.85 -2.87
C ALA A 23 -3.42 3.01 -1.35
N ALA A 24 -2.31 3.32 -0.70
CA ALA A 24 -2.32 3.56 0.74
C ALA A 24 -3.19 4.76 1.10
N ARG A 25 -3.11 5.81 0.31
CA ARG A 25 -3.95 6.99 0.52
C ARG A 25 -5.42 6.66 0.39
N GLN A 26 -5.77 5.86 -0.60
CA GLN A 26 -7.15 5.45 -0.78
C GLN A 26 -7.63 4.63 0.40
N PHE A 27 -6.78 3.75 0.90
CA PHE A 27 -7.13 2.96 2.06
C PHE A 27 -7.40 3.83 3.27
N VAL A 28 -6.54 4.82 3.51
CA VAL A 28 -6.71 5.71 4.65
C VAL A 28 -7.99 6.52 4.51
N ARG A 29 -8.30 6.99 3.31
CA ARG A 29 -9.55 7.68 3.06
C ARG A 29 -10.75 6.80 3.38
N LYS A 30 -10.64 5.55 2.97
CA LYS A 30 -11.74 4.62 3.16
C LYS A 30 -12.00 4.32 4.62
N VAL A 31 -10.95 4.05 5.38
CA VAL A 31 -11.13 3.68 6.78
C VAL A 31 -11.44 4.88 7.67
N SER A 32 -10.99 6.06 7.28
CA SER A 32 -11.22 7.25 8.09
C SER A 32 -12.52 7.95 7.73
N GLY A 33 -12.99 7.76 6.52
CA GLY A 33 -14.16 8.47 6.04
C GLY A 33 -13.87 9.86 5.53
N PHE A 34 -12.61 10.29 5.57
CA PHE A 34 -12.24 11.62 5.09
C PHE A 34 -11.60 11.51 3.73
N SER A 35 -12.12 12.24 2.76
CA SER A 35 -11.43 12.33 1.49
C SER A 35 -10.27 13.32 1.60
N LYS A 36 -10.38 14.27 2.52
CA LYS A 36 -9.33 15.23 2.74
C LYS A 36 -9.33 15.62 4.21
N PRO A 37 -8.24 15.40 4.93
CA PRO A 37 -8.22 15.68 6.36
C PRO A 37 -8.18 17.19 6.61
N SER A 38 -8.71 17.59 7.76
CA SER A 38 -8.54 18.96 8.21
C SER A 38 -7.08 19.13 8.64
N SER A 39 -6.66 20.37 8.79
CA SER A 39 -5.29 20.64 9.18
C SER A 39 -4.93 20.00 10.51
N ARG A 40 -5.93 19.84 11.37
CA ARG A 40 -5.74 19.19 12.67
C ARG A 40 -5.28 17.73 12.54
N HIS A 41 -5.76 17.03 11.53
CA HIS A 41 -5.47 15.62 11.38
C HIS A 41 -4.53 15.31 10.23
N GLU A 42 -4.02 16.35 9.60
CA GLU A 42 -3.20 16.16 8.40
C GLU A 42 -1.95 15.34 8.66
N ALA A 43 -1.27 15.62 9.77
CA ALA A 43 -0.04 14.92 10.10
C ALA A 43 -0.30 13.43 10.35
N ALA A 44 -1.35 13.13 11.11
CA ALA A 44 -1.69 11.75 11.38
C ALA A 44 -2.09 11.01 10.10
N PHE A 45 -2.77 11.71 9.23
CA PHE A 45 -3.20 11.16 7.95
C PHE A 45 -1.99 10.76 7.11
N GLU A 46 -1.04 11.68 6.97
CA GLU A 46 0.16 11.41 6.19
C GLU A 46 1.03 10.33 6.82
N GLU A 47 1.09 10.33 8.13
CA GLU A 47 1.85 9.30 8.84
C GLU A 47 1.28 7.92 8.58
N ALA A 48 -0.04 7.79 8.59
CA ALA A 48 -0.68 6.53 8.30
C ALA A 48 -0.39 6.08 6.87
N ILE A 49 -0.44 7.02 5.93
CA ILE A 49 -0.15 6.70 4.54
C ILE A 49 1.29 6.21 4.41
N ASP A 50 2.22 6.87 5.09
CA ASP A 50 3.61 6.46 5.06
C ASP A 50 3.80 5.05 5.61
N GLU A 51 3.17 4.75 6.72
CA GLU A 51 3.31 3.44 7.34
C GLU A 51 2.74 2.33 6.47
N ILE A 52 1.58 2.59 5.88
CA ILE A 52 0.97 1.59 5.02
C ILE A 52 1.80 1.40 3.76
N THR A 53 2.35 2.49 3.23
CA THR A 53 3.21 2.41 2.06
C THR A 53 4.44 1.56 2.36
N LEU A 54 5.09 1.80 3.48
CA LEU A 54 6.28 1.04 3.85
C LEU A 54 5.96 -0.43 4.07
N ALA A 55 4.86 -0.73 4.74
CA ALA A 55 4.47 -2.11 4.97
C ALA A 55 4.18 -2.81 3.65
N SER A 56 3.54 -2.10 2.73
CA SER A 56 3.21 -2.66 1.42
C SER A 56 4.48 -2.92 0.62
N GLN A 57 5.43 -2.01 0.68
CA GLN A 57 6.70 -2.18 -0.03
C GLN A 57 7.45 -3.40 0.51
N ARG A 58 7.44 -3.58 1.82
CA ARG A 58 8.09 -4.74 2.42
C ARG A 58 7.41 -6.04 1.98
N LEU A 59 6.09 -6.03 1.94
CA LEU A 59 5.35 -7.20 1.52
C LEU A 59 5.69 -7.57 0.08
N LEU A 60 5.63 -6.59 -0.82
CA LEU A 60 5.89 -6.85 -2.22
C LEU A 60 7.32 -7.29 -2.45
N GLY A 61 8.25 -6.71 -1.71
CA GLY A 61 9.64 -7.13 -1.78
C GLY A 61 9.82 -8.56 -1.32
N SER A 62 9.11 -8.93 -0.28
CA SER A 62 9.17 -10.29 0.23
C SER A 62 8.59 -11.29 -0.76
N ILE A 63 7.48 -10.93 -1.39
CA ILE A 63 6.88 -11.80 -2.39
C ILE A 63 7.81 -11.98 -3.57
N ALA A 64 8.38 -10.89 -4.06
CA ALA A 64 9.30 -10.96 -5.18
C ALA A 64 10.53 -11.78 -4.82
N GLY A 65 11.02 -11.62 -3.61
CA GLY A 65 12.16 -12.40 -3.14
C GLY A 65 11.86 -13.88 -3.07
N ASN A 66 10.67 -14.21 -2.59
CA ASN A 66 10.27 -15.61 -2.50
C ASN A 66 10.12 -16.23 -3.86
N LEU A 67 9.52 -15.50 -4.78
CA LEU A 67 9.34 -16.01 -6.14
C LEU A 67 10.69 -16.23 -6.82
N ALA A 68 11.63 -15.33 -6.58
CA ALA A 68 12.95 -15.44 -7.15
C ALA A 68 13.83 -16.36 -6.31
N GLY A 69 13.51 -16.50 -5.05
CA GLY A 69 14.37 -17.16 -4.09
C GLY A 69 14.09 -18.63 -3.87
N ALA A 70 13.55 -19.26 -4.83
CA ALA A 70 13.48 -20.72 -4.78
C ALA A 70 12.58 -21.25 -3.70
N GLY A 71 11.49 -20.62 -3.53
CA GLY A 71 10.48 -21.23 -2.70
C GLY A 71 10.66 -21.08 -1.21
N HIS A 72 11.58 -20.31 -0.82
CA HIS A 72 11.69 -20.03 0.58
C HIS A 72 10.52 -19.20 1.04
N HIS A 73 10.05 -19.47 2.22
CA HIS A 73 9.03 -18.62 2.78
C HIS A 73 9.19 -18.58 4.27
N SER A 74 8.54 -17.67 4.87
CA SER A 74 8.63 -17.51 6.31
C SER A 74 7.62 -18.33 7.07
#